data_64fb0a7ce5e289e53b8a46e644939fef
#
_entry.id   64fb0a7ce5e289e53b8a46e644939fef
#
_cell.length_a   1.000
_cell.length_b   1.000
_cell.length_c   1.000
_cell.angle_alpha   90.00
_cell.angle_beta   90.00
_cell.angle_gamma   90.00
#
_symmetry.space_group_name_H-M   'P 1'
#
loop_
_entity.id
_entity.type
_entity.pdbx_description
1 polymer ?
#
loop_
_entity_poly.entity_id
_entity_poly.type
_entity_poly.pdbx_seq_one_letter_code
_entity_poly.pdbx_strand_id
1 'polypeptide(L)'
;MTSVHETAPPVPVRRGGRAEQVQPPARPMSWAMLSRALAVPLILGLVCFLPAVIAAQPGTGVRDNAYWLQLVLTCYAGARLATMILSTGRRLLQGVFWMFVYIAMGVAPFAQAVIGQTPTPMVGPRSDLVTAISLILVGCAAFDLGALLASRRPLRRRTAARIGGGPATANRIRLRLLVLLAFAASGYYVLKLGGPAIFFTSRQEISASVAVSSVAASQSNVGSAFLKGFGTVPALLALLFYTRRLVTSRQARRSPSTVLVWIALAILNIIVNNPISNARYWFLTVLVSLLFTAFPSSAAMYRSVLAMGVVGALVLFPYADRFRYDDAGYRPVQSSSVFEPLATKDYDQTVMFANTISWVDTRGHTYGRQLAGSALFFVPRAVWSGKPEDTGVRVGQWMGMNMTNLSAPMWTELWVDFGAAGMVGGLALIGYAAARTDRRYARAVSREGSGPGSVLAIAAPLIAGYTFILLRGPLLQSVGKLAIGVLCLLLVTSFRGRSGPRSR
;
A
#
# COMPACT_ATOMS: atom_id res chain seq x y z
N MET A 1 39.40 -62.08 -70.24
CA MET A 1 38.51 -61.68 -69.12
C MET A 1 38.44 -60.21 -69.11
N THR A 2 37.48 -59.67 -69.79
CA THR A 2 37.26 -58.21 -70.04
C THR A 2 36.22 -57.68 -69.06
N SER A 3 36.62 -56.76 -68.26
CA SER A 3 35.70 -56.02 -67.33
C SER A 3 35.08 -54.81 -68.04
N VAL A 4 33.76 -54.85 -68.12
CA VAL A 4 32.96 -53.76 -68.67
C VAL A 4 32.75 -52.71 -67.58
N HIS A 5 33.21 -51.50 -67.87
CA HIS A 5 32.90 -50.30 -67.04
C HIS A 5 31.57 -49.74 -67.53
N GLU A 6 30.58 -49.83 -66.69
CA GLU A 6 29.26 -49.21 -66.87
C GLU A 6 29.31 -47.76 -66.35
N THR A 7 29.13 -46.82 -67.27
CA THR A 7 29.10 -45.35 -66.94
C THR A 7 27.69 -44.93 -66.60
N ALA A 8 27.48 -44.41 -65.38
CA ALA A 8 26.21 -43.84 -64.91
C ALA A 8 25.87 -42.54 -65.64
N PRO A 9 24.58 -42.26 -65.90
CA PRO A 9 24.17 -41.01 -66.58
C PRO A 9 24.24 -39.81 -65.67
N PRO A 10 24.44 -38.56 -66.18
CA PRO A 10 24.59 -37.33 -65.43
C PRO A 10 23.25 -36.89 -64.80
N VAL A 11 23.30 -36.53 -63.51
CA VAL A 11 22.18 -35.99 -62.72
C VAL A 11 21.89 -34.57 -63.22
N PRO A 12 20.62 -34.19 -63.50
CA PRO A 12 20.28 -32.82 -63.92
C PRO A 12 20.47 -31.81 -62.81
N VAL A 13 21.25 -30.78 -63.04
CA VAL A 13 21.46 -29.61 -62.16
C VAL A 13 20.15 -28.81 -62.07
N ARG A 14 19.47 -28.89 -60.93
CA ARG A 14 18.33 -28.03 -60.58
C ARG A 14 18.81 -26.55 -60.50
N ARG A 15 18.38 -25.74 -61.43
CA ARG A 15 18.55 -24.28 -61.42
C ARG A 15 17.94 -23.72 -60.16
N GLY A 16 18.73 -22.86 -59.47
CA GLY A 16 18.38 -22.23 -58.21
C GLY A 16 17.06 -21.46 -58.28
N GLY A 17 16.09 -21.93 -57.54
CA GLY A 17 14.97 -21.10 -57.14
C GLY A 17 15.49 -19.99 -56.21
N ARG A 18 15.10 -18.74 -56.49
CA ARG A 18 15.32 -17.62 -55.61
C ARG A 18 14.80 -18.00 -54.22
N ALA A 19 15.69 -18.14 -53.24
CA ALA A 19 15.32 -18.27 -51.86
C ALA A 19 14.51 -17.03 -51.49
N GLU A 20 13.23 -17.21 -51.26
CA GLU A 20 12.35 -16.22 -50.69
C GLU A 20 12.96 -15.85 -49.32
N GLN A 21 13.49 -14.62 -49.20
CA GLN A 21 14.03 -14.13 -47.93
C GLN A 21 12.85 -14.08 -46.97
N VAL A 22 12.65 -15.15 -46.18
CA VAL A 22 11.78 -15.13 -45.00
C VAL A 22 12.34 -14.05 -44.08
N GLN A 23 11.66 -12.91 -44.05
CA GLN A 23 11.99 -11.87 -43.10
C GLN A 23 11.97 -12.48 -41.67
N PRO A 24 13.06 -12.36 -40.91
CA PRO A 24 13.06 -12.86 -39.56
C PRO A 24 11.89 -12.22 -38.79
N PRO A 25 11.15 -13.01 -37.97
CA PRO A 25 10.02 -12.49 -37.23
C PRO A 25 10.48 -11.25 -36.43
N ALA A 26 9.70 -10.19 -36.51
CA ALA A 26 9.99 -8.92 -35.84
C ALA A 26 10.35 -9.23 -34.38
N ARG A 27 11.58 -8.88 -33.96
CA ARG A 27 12.03 -9.11 -32.61
C ARG A 27 11.05 -8.40 -31.67
N PRO A 28 10.48 -9.10 -30.65
CA PRO A 28 9.57 -8.47 -29.71
C PRO A 28 10.28 -7.25 -29.10
N MET A 29 9.61 -6.10 -29.16
CA MET A 29 10.14 -4.83 -28.67
C MET A 29 10.63 -4.98 -27.23
N SER A 30 11.91 -4.74 -27.00
CA SER A 30 12.48 -4.87 -25.65
C SER A 30 11.80 -3.87 -24.72
N TRP A 31 11.60 -4.27 -23.44
CA TRP A 31 10.98 -3.35 -22.47
C TRP A 31 11.72 -2.02 -22.37
N ALA A 32 13.03 -2.01 -22.56
CA ALA A 32 13.83 -0.78 -22.58
C ALA A 32 13.42 0.18 -23.70
N MET A 33 13.06 -0.31 -24.87
CA MET A 33 12.51 0.50 -25.96
C MET A 33 11.10 0.99 -25.64
N LEU A 34 10.23 0.10 -25.16
CA LEU A 34 8.87 0.45 -24.79
C LEU A 34 8.82 1.47 -23.64
N SER A 35 9.67 1.33 -22.62
CA SER A 35 9.74 2.28 -21.53
C SER A 35 10.25 3.66 -21.97
N ARG A 36 11.15 3.72 -22.95
CA ARG A 36 11.59 5.00 -23.54
C ARG A 36 10.47 5.66 -24.37
N ALA A 37 9.76 4.88 -25.18
CA ALA A 37 8.63 5.37 -25.96
C ALA A 37 7.47 5.87 -25.08
N LEU A 38 7.19 5.18 -23.97
CA LEU A 38 6.13 5.56 -23.03
C LEU A 38 6.55 6.66 -22.02
N ALA A 39 7.84 6.98 -21.94
CA ALA A 39 8.33 7.95 -20.95
C ALA A 39 7.73 9.34 -21.18
N VAL A 40 7.77 9.84 -22.41
CA VAL A 40 7.24 11.18 -22.74
C VAL A 40 5.73 11.24 -22.53
N PRO A 41 4.87 10.37 -23.12
CA PRO A 41 3.44 10.46 -22.92
C PRO A 41 3.01 10.27 -21.46
N LEU A 42 3.69 9.40 -20.70
CA LEU A 42 3.38 9.20 -19.28
C LEU A 42 3.72 10.44 -18.43
N ILE A 43 4.90 11.02 -18.64
CA ILE A 43 5.31 12.25 -17.94
C ILE A 43 4.36 13.39 -18.32
N LEU A 44 4.12 13.60 -19.61
CA LEU A 44 3.19 14.63 -20.08
C LEU A 44 1.78 14.42 -19.52
N GLY A 45 1.31 13.16 -19.46
CA GLY A 45 0.00 12.82 -18.90
C GLY A 45 -0.13 13.15 -17.42
N LEU A 46 0.85 12.76 -16.60
CA LEU A 46 0.78 12.96 -15.15
C LEU A 46 1.22 14.36 -14.70
N VAL A 47 2.15 15.00 -15.41
CA VAL A 47 2.74 16.28 -14.98
C VAL A 47 2.08 17.48 -15.66
N CYS A 48 1.61 17.34 -16.90
CA CYS A 48 1.05 18.45 -17.66
C CYS A 48 -0.46 18.26 -17.89
N PHE A 49 -0.85 17.15 -18.53
CA PHE A 49 -2.22 16.98 -19.02
C PHE A 49 -3.24 16.92 -17.86
N LEU A 50 -3.06 16.05 -16.88
CA LEU A 50 -4.01 15.94 -15.78
C LEU A 50 -4.10 17.22 -14.94
N PRO A 51 -2.99 17.87 -14.53
CA PRO A 51 -3.06 19.19 -13.89
C PRO A 51 -3.74 20.26 -14.75
N ALA A 52 -3.48 20.29 -16.07
CA ALA A 52 -4.13 21.25 -16.98
C ALA A 52 -5.64 21.03 -17.09
N VAL A 53 -6.08 19.76 -17.17
CA VAL A 53 -7.51 19.42 -17.20
C VAL A 53 -8.20 19.83 -15.88
N ILE A 54 -7.53 19.65 -14.74
CA ILE A 54 -8.05 20.11 -13.44
C ILE A 54 -8.10 21.64 -13.39
N ALA A 55 -7.03 22.33 -13.81
CA ALA A 55 -6.97 23.79 -13.80
C ALA A 55 -8.02 24.46 -14.71
N ALA A 56 -8.50 23.73 -15.73
CA ALA A 56 -9.56 24.17 -16.63
C ALA A 56 -10.98 23.93 -16.06
N GLN A 57 -11.13 23.27 -14.90
CA GLN A 57 -12.45 23.06 -14.29
C GLN A 57 -13.03 24.38 -13.79
N PRO A 58 -14.36 24.55 -13.87
CA PRO A 58 -15.02 25.69 -13.25
C PRO A 58 -14.85 25.61 -11.73
N GLY A 59 -14.59 26.75 -11.10
CA GLY A 59 -14.43 26.83 -9.65
C GLY A 59 -14.23 28.26 -9.15
N THR A 60 -14.38 28.42 -7.85
CA THR A 60 -14.23 29.69 -7.13
C THR A 60 -12.89 29.83 -6.42
N GLY A 61 -11.98 28.89 -6.67
CA GLY A 61 -10.68 28.84 -6.01
C GLY A 61 -9.79 30.05 -6.34
N VAL A 62 -9.11 30.54 -5.31
CA VAL A 62 -8.20 31.68 -5.44
C VAL A 62 -6.82 31.20 -5.94
N ARG A 63 -6.29 31.84 -6.97
CA ARG A 63 -4.97 31.56 -7.56
C ARG A 63 -3.86 32.30 -6.82
N ASP A 64 -3.64 31.92 -5.57
CA ASP A 64 -2.63 32.48 -4.67
C ASP A 64 -1.37 31.59 -4.57
N ASN A 65 -0.50 31.88 -3.60
CA ASN A 65 0.71 31.09 -3.34
C ASN A 65 0.39 29.62 -3.00
N ALA A 66 -0.71 29.33 -2.31
CA ALA A 66 -1.11 27.96 -2.01
C ALA A 66 -1.46 27.19 -3.28
N TYR A 67 -2.16 27.82 -4.23
CA TYR A 67 -2.48 27.24 -5.53
C TYR A 67 -1.22 26.87 -6.32
N TRP A 68 -0.26 27.78 -6.42
CA TRP A 68 0.97 27.52 -7.20
C TRP A 68 1.87 26.49 -6.55
N LEU A 69 2.01 26.51 -5.23
CA LEU A 69 2.77 25.49 -4.50
C LEU A 69 2.09 24.11 -4.63
N GLN A 70 0.76 24.06 -4.60
CA GLN A 70 0.01 22.82 -4.79
C GLN A 70 0.20 22.25 -6.21
N LEU A 71 0.23 23.10 -7.23
CA LEU A 71 0.57 22.70 -8.59
C LEU A 71 2.00 22.14 -8.67
N VAL A 72 2.98 22.81 -8.06
CA VAL A 72 4.37 22.35 -7.99
C VAL A 72 4.46 20.98 -7.32
N LEU A 73 3.76 20.77 -6.20
CA LEU A 73 3.69 19.48 -5.51
C LEU A 73 3.11 18.39 -6.42
N THR A 74 2.02 18.71 -7.12
CA THR A 74 1.34 17.77 -8.04
C THR A 74 2.28 17.36 -9.17
N CYS A 75 2.95 18.32 -9.81
CA CYS A 75 3.91 18.07 -10.89
C CYS A 75 5.11 17.26 -10.40
N TYR A 76 5.67 17.60 -9.24
CA TYR A 76 6.78 16.88 -8.63
C TYR A 76 6.40 15.42 -8.34
N ALA A 77 5.28 15.20 -7.67
CA ALA A 77 4.78 13.86 -7.36
C ALA A 77 4.47 13.05 -8.62
N GLY A 78 3.89 13.68 -9.66
CA GLY A 78 3.63 13.07 -10.96
C GLY A 78 4.91 12.63 -11.67
N ALA A 79 5.93 13.48 -11.69
CA ALA A 79 7.25 13.16 -12.24
C ALA A 79 7.90 11.97 -11.49
N ARG A 80 7.84 11.96 -10.14
CA ARG A 80 8.35 10.85 -9.34
C ARG A 80 7.59 9.56 -9.57
N LEU A 81 6.26 9.60 -9.63
CA LEU A 81 5.43 8.44 -9.94
C LEU A 81 5.74 7.88 -11.33
N ALA A 82 5.87 8.75 -12.35
CA ALA A 82 6.30 8.34 -13.68
C ALA A 82 7.64 7.60 -13.64
N THR A 83 8.65 8.12 -12.90
CA THR A 83 9.94 7.43 -12.73
C THR A 83 9.79 6.07 -12.05
N MET A 84 8.85 5.87 -11.12
CA MET A 84 8.58 4.57 -10.50
C MET A 84 7.95 3.59 -11.50
N ILE A 85 6.97 4.03 -12.30
CA ILE A 85 6.31 3.22 -13.33
C ILE A 85 7.31 2.81 -14.43
N LEU A 86 8.16 3.71 -14.87
CA LEU A 86 9.14 3.49 -15.93
C LEU A 86 10.37 2.69 -15.46
N SER A 87 10.60 2.59 -14.16
CA SER A 87 11.77 1.92 -13.62
C SER A 87 11.79 0.43 -14.00
N THR A 88 12.99 -0.09 -14.28
CA THR A 88 13.20 -1.52 -14.50
C THR A 88 13.14 -2.33 -13.20
N GLY A 89 13.41 -1.68 -12.08
CA GLY A 89 13.37 -2.28 -10.73
C GLY A 89 12.00 -2.15 -10.09
N ARG A 90 11.52 -3.22 -9.46
CA ARG A 90 10.28 -3.20 -8.68
C ARG A 90 10.52 -2.55 -7.33
N ARG A 91 10.08 -1.31 -7.19
CA ARG A 91 10.22 -0.50 -5.97
C ARG A 91 8.85 -0.38 -5.30
N LEU A 92 8.39 -1.46 -4.64
CA LEU A 92 7.02 -1.58 -4.15
C LEU A 92 6.64 -0.45 -3.19
N LEU A 93 7.42 -0.27 -2.12
CA LEU A 93 7.12 0.73 -1.10
C LEU A 93 7.29 2.15 -1.64
N GLN A 94 8.36 2.41 -2.39
CA GLN A 94 8.58 3.72 -3.02
C GLN A 94 7.49 4.03 -4.05
N GLY A 95 7.09 3.05 -4.87
CA GLY A 95 6.02 3.22 -5.86
C GLY A 95 4.69 3.55 -5.23
N VAL A 96 4.30 2.84 -4.17
CA VAL A 96 3.06 3.09 -3.43
C VAL A 96 3.11 4.42 -2.67
N PHE A 97 4.26 4.80 -2.09
CA PHE A 97 4.44 6.11 -1.49
C PHE A 97 4.17 7.24 -2.49
N TRP A 98 4.81 7.20 -3.67
CA TRP A 98 4.63 8.24 -4.68
C TRP A 98 3.23 8.22 -5.32
N MET A 99 2.59 7.06 -5.39
CA MET A 99 1.19 6.96 -5.80
C MET A 99 0.27 7.65 -4.79
N PHE A 100 0.48 7.43 -3.48
CA PHE A 100 -0.26 8.13 -2.43
C PHE A 100 -0.04 9.64 -2.49
N VAL A 101 1.22 10.09 -2.55
CA VAL A 101 1.55 11.53 -2.60
C VAL A 101 0.92 12.18 -3.83
N TYR A 102 1.00 11.54 -5.00
CA TYR A 102 0.43 12.08 -6.23
C TYR A 102 -1.09 12.24 -6.13
N ILE A 103 -1.80 11.25 -5.62
CA ILE A 103 -3.26 11.27 -5.54
C ILE A 103 -3.73 12.15 -4.36
N ALA A 104 -3.30 11.81 -3.14
CA ALA A 104 -3.89 12.34 -1.91
C ALA A 104 -3.29 13.68 -1.46
N MET A 105 -2.04 13.96 -1.83
CA MET A 105 -1.35 15.22 -1.50
C MET A 105 -1.18 16.13 -2.72
N GLY A 106 -1.29 15.58 -3.94
CA GLY A 106 -1.13 16.32 -5.20
C GLY A 106 -2.47 16.62 -5.85
N VAL A 107 -2.96 15.65 -6.64
CA VAL A 107 -4.12 15.83 -7.54
C VAL A 107 -5.39 16.25 -6.81
N ALA A 108 -5.74 15.59 -5.70
CA ALA A 108 -6.97 15.89 -4.98
C ALA A 108 -6.93 17.29 -4.34
N PRO A 109 -5.90 17.69 -3.58
CA PRO A 109 -5.81 19.06 -3.06
C PRO A 109 -5.66 20.12 -4.16
N PHE A 110 -5.10 19.79 -5.32
CA PHE A 110 -5.09 20.71 -6.46
C PHE A 110 -6.48 20.92 -7.04
N ALA A 111 -7.29 19.86 -7.16
CA ALA A 111 -8.70 19.99 -7.54
C ALA A 111 -9.48 20.82 -6.50
N GLN A 112 -9.23 20.63 -5.21
CA GLN A 112 -9.81 21.43 -4.12
C GLN A 112 -9.44 22.92 -4.25
N ALA A 113 -8.16 23.22 -4.56
CA ALA A 113 -7.70 24.59 -4.77
C ALA A 113 -8.34 25.26 -6.00
N VAL A 114 -8.63 24.51 -7.07
CA VAL A 114 -9.32 25.01 -8.27
C VAL A 114 -10.80 25.22 -8.02
N ILE A 115 -11.48 24.22 -7.45
CA ILE A 115 -12.94 24.26 -7.19
C ILE A 115 -13.26 25.25 -6.06
N GLY A 116 -12.34 25.49 -5.14
CA GLY A 116 -12.54 26.36 -3.98
C GLY A 116 -13.28 25.69 -2.82
N GLN A 117 -13.27 24.35 -2.76
CA GLN A 117 -13.92 23.55 -1.73
C GLN A 117 -12.95 22.53 -1.13
N THR A 118 -13.11 22.25 0.16
CA THR A 118 -12.32 21.26 0.89
C THR A 118 -13.22 20.28 1.63
N PRO A 119 -12.81 19.00 1.82
CA PRO A 119 -13.63 17.98 2.51
C PRO A 119 -13.88 18.29 3.98
N THR A 120 -12.99 19.06 4.61
CA THR A 120 -13.11 19.56 5.97
C THR A 120 -12.92 21.08 5.97
N PRO A 121 -13.59 21.83 6.86
CA PRO A 121 -13.37 23.26 6.95
C PRO A 121 -11.93 23.58 7.31
N MET A 122 -11.41 24.66 6.78
CA MET A 122 -10.15 25.25 7.20
C MET A 122 -10.45 26.29 8.29
N VAL A 123 -9.93 26.03 9.50
CA VAL A 123 -10.18 26.89 10.67
C VAL A 123 -9.07 27.93 10.84
N GLY A 124 -7.84 27.55 10.49
CA GLY A 124 -6.67 28.43 10.59
C GLY A 124 -6.54 29.42 9.43
N PRO A 125 -5.56 30.35 9.53
CA PRO A 125 -5.27 31.30 8.46
C PRO A 125 -4.75 30.59 7.20
N ARG A 126 -4.92 31.21 6.05
CA ARG A 126 -4.47 30.65 4.77
C ARG A 126 -2.95 30.49 4.65
N SER A 127 -2.18 31.23 5.45
CA SER A 127 -0.73 31.04 5.61
C SER A 127 -0.36 29.64 6.08
N ASP A 128 -1.21 29.01 6.91
CA ASP A 128 -0.95 27.66 7.40
C ASP A 128 -1.12 26.61 6.30
N LEU A 129 -2.01 26.86 5.33
CA LEU A 129 -2.10 26.03 4.14
C LEU A 129 -0.83 26.13 3.28
N VAL A 130 -0.30 27.35 3.08
CA VAL A 130 0.97 27.56 2.38
C VAL A 130 2.12 26.86 3.09
N THR A 131 2.16 26.96 4.42
CA THR A 131 3.15 26.29 5.28
C THR A 131 3.01 24.77 5.18
N ALA A 132 1.79 24.22 5.25
CA ALA A 132 1.52 22.79 5.14
C ALA A 132 2.01 22.23 3.79
N ILE A 133 1.67 22.88 2.67
CA ILE A 133 2.10 22.44 1.33
C ILE A 133 3.63 22.51 1.20
N SER A 134 4.25 23.56 1.71
CA SER A 134 5.72 23.71 1.74
C SER A 134 6.38 22.60 2.53
N LEU A 135 5.85 22.26 3.70
CA LEU A 135 6.33 21.18 4.54
C LEU A 135 6.11 19.81 3.89
N ILE A 136 5.01 19.62 3.16
CA ILE A 136 4.79 18.39 2.38
C ILE A 136 5.87 18.25 1.31
N LEU A 137 6.19 19.31 0.56
CA LEU A 137 7.26 19.31 -0.44
C LEU A 137 8.62 18.98 0.18
N VAL A 138 8.97 19.63 1.29
CA VAL A 138 10.22 19.36 2.02
C VAL A 138 10.26 17.91 2.53
N GLY A 139 9.16 17.40 3.05
CA GLY A 139 9.06 16.01 3.49
C GLY A 139 9.21 15.00 2.34
N CYS A 140 8.65 15.29 1.19
CA CYS A 140 8.83 14.49 -0.02
C CYS A 140 10.29 14.49 -0.50
N ALA A 141 10.95 15.65 -0.47
CA ALA A 141 12.39 15.76 -0.78
C ALA A 141 13.25 14.99 0.24
N ALA A 142 12.90 15.04 1.52
CA ALA A 142 13.56 14.28 2.58
C ALA A 142 13.41 12.77 2.37
N PHE A 143 12.22 12.30 1.99
CA PHE A 143 12.00 10.89 1.61
C PHE A 143 12.90 10.48 0.46
N ASP A 144 13.01 11.28 -0.60
CA ASP A 144 13.89 11.02 -1.73
C ASP A 144 15.36 10.98 -1.33
N LEU A 145 15.79 11.91 -0.49
CA LEU A 145 17.16 11.93 0.04
C LEU A 145 17.46 10.63 0.82
N GLY A 146 16.54 10.21 1.70
CA GLY A 146 16.65 8.95 2.42
C GLY A 146 16.75 7.74 1.50
N ALA A 147 15.91 7.69 0.48
CA ALA A 147 15.93 6.63 -0.53
C ALA A 147 17.24 6.62 -1.35
N LEU A 148 17.76 7.79 -1.69
CA LEU A 148 19.04 7.96 -2.37
C LEU A 148 20.20 7.47 -1.51
N LEU A 149 20.26 7.87 -0.25
CA LEU A 149 21.28 7.41 0.72
C LEU A 149 21.25 5.88 0.89
N ALA A 150 20.05 5.28 0.95
CA ALA A 150 19.90 3.84 0.97
C ALA A 150 20.47 3.19 -0.30
N SER A 151 20.27 3.81 -1.47
CA SER A 151 20.71 3.27 -2.76
C SER A 151 22.25 3.26 -2.89
N ARG A 152 22.91 4.28 -2.38
CA ARG A 152 24.39 4.40 -2.40
C ARG A 152 25.08 3.43 -1.45
N ARG A 153 24.45 3.01 -0.35
CA ARG A 153 25.05 2.05 0.59
C ARG A 153 24.93 0.63 0.04
N PRO A 154 26.04 -0.09 -0.13
CA PRO A 154 26.00 -1.47 -0.57
C PRO A 154 25.20 -2.30 0.45
N LEU A 155 24.32 -3.18 -0.04
CA LEU A 155 23.76 -4.21 0.81
C LEU A 155 24.92 -5.16 1.11
N ARG A 156 25.57 -5.05 2.28
CA ARG A 156 26.63 -5.97 2.72
C ARG A 156 26.17 -7.41 2.40
N ARG A 157 26.94 -8.12 1.59
CA ARG A 157 26.87 -9.57 1.56
C ARG A 157 27.25 -9.98 2.99
N ARG A 158 26.24 -10.29 3.82
CA ARG A 158 26.53 -11.06 5.02
C ARG A 158 27.20 -12.32 4.51
N THR A 159 28.51 -12.41 4.65
CA THR A 159 29.25 -13.64 4.53
C THR A 159 28.51 -14.60 5.46
N ALA A 160 27.89 -15.61 4.89
CA ALA A 160 27.03 -16.58 5.60
C ALA A 160 27.78 -17.31 6.73
N ALA A 161 29.08 -17.05 6.86
CA ALA A 161 30.00 -17.71 7.80
C ALA A 161 30.00 -17.13 9.22
N ARG A 162 29.55 -15.91 9.48
CA ARG A 162 29.83 -15.30 10.81
C ARG A 162 28.64 -15.06 11.74
N ILE A 163 27.40 -15.05 11.25
CA ILE A 163 26.21 -14.99 12.13
C ILE A 163 25.14 -15.84 11.45
N GLY A 164 24.74 -16.96 12.06
CA GLY A 164 23.80 -17.99 11.59
C GLY A 164 22.41 -17.54 11.13
N GLY A 165 22.31 -16.51 10.30
CA GLY A 165 21.08 -15.97 9.79
C GLY A 165 20.97 -16.17 8.28
N GLY A 166 20.58 -17.33 7.83
CA GLY A 166 19.95 -17.50 6.52
C GLY A 166 18.69 -16.61 6.41
N PRO A 167 18.15 -16.39 5.21
CA PRO A 167 16.90 -15.66 5.06
C PRO A 167 15.84 -16.30 5.95
N ALA A 168 15.10 -15.46 6.70
CA ALA A 168 14.00 -15.93 7.54
C ALA A 168 12.99 -16.69 6.64
N THR A 169 12.86 -17.99 6.84
CA THR A 169 11.99 -18.87 6.06
C THR A 169 10.77 -19.27 6.87
N ALA A 170 9.65 -19.48 6.19
CA ALA A 170 8.43 -19.95 6.85
C ALA A 170 8.58 -21.42 7.29
N ASN A 171 8.22 -21.69 8.55
CA ASN A 171 8.14 -23.06 9.06
C ASN A 171 6.79 -23.68 8.70
N ARG A 172 6.76 -24.90 8.17
CA ARG A 172 5.54 -25.57 7.73
C ARG A 172 4.56 -25.84 8.86
N ILE A 173 5.04 -26.23 10.05
CA ILE A 173 4.19 -26.49 11.22
C ILE A 173 3.58 -25.18 11.70
N ARG A 174 4.38 -24.14 11.86
CA ARG A 174 3.94 -22.81 12.29
C ARG A 174 2.98 -22.16 11.27
N LEU A 175 3.15 -22.45 9.98
CA LEU A 175 2.20 -22.03 8.96
C LEU A 175 0.82 -22.71 9.14
N ARG A 176 0.78 -23.98 9.54
CA ARG A 176 -0.49 -24.65 9.89
C ARG A 176 -1.13 -24.01 11.12
N LEU A 177 -0.33 -23.63 12.12
CA LEU A 177 -0.84 -22.89 13.29
C LEU A 177 -1.41 -21.52 12.89
N LEU A 178 -0.79 -20.81 11.94
CA LEU A 178 -1.35 -19.57 11.42
C LEU A 178 -2.71 -19.80 10.71
N VAL A 179 -2.85 -20.90 9.96
CA VAL A 179 -4.13 -21.27 9.32
C VAL A 179 -5.20 -21.56 10.39
N LEU A 180 -4.87 -22.33 11.42
CA LEU A 180 -5.79 -22.58 12.53
C LEU A 180 -6.20 -21.28 13.24
N LEU A 181 -5.24 -20.42 13.52
CA LEU A 181 -5.50 -19.10 14.10
C LEU A 181 -6.40 -18.25 13.19
N ALA A 182 -6.18 -18.28 11.87
CA ALA A 182 -6.98 -17.55 10.89
C ALA A 182 -8.45 -18.01 10.95
N PHE A 183 -8.72 -19.32 10.89
CA PHE A 183 -10.08 -19.83 10.96
C PHE A 183 -10.73 -19.61 12.34
N ALA A 184 -10.00 -19.82 13.44
CA ALA A 184 -10.52 -19.62 14.79
C ALA A 184 -10.86 -18.15 15.06
N ALA A 185 -9.94 -17.24 14.77
CA ALA A 185 -10.12 -15.81 15.02
C ALA A 185 -11.17 -15.19 14.09
N SER A 186 -11.14 -15.53 12.80
CA SER A 186 -12.16 -15.04 11.85
C SER A 186 -13.53 -15.68 12.12
N GLY A 187 -13.58 -16.96 12.46
CA GLY A 187 -14.83 -17.65 12.85
C GLY A 187 -15.45 -17.02 14.10
N TYR A 188 -14.64 -16.76 15.12
CA TYR A 188 -15.11 -16.04 16.32
C TYR A 188 -15.62 -14.64 15.98
N TYR A 189 -14.90 -13.90 15.12
CA TYR A 189 -15.30 -12.57 14.66
C TYR A 189 -16.64 -12.60 13.92
N VAL A 190 -16.83 -13.57 12.99
CA VAL A 190 -18.08 -13.75 12.25
C VAL A 190 -19.24 -14.10 13.18
N LEU A 191 -19.03 -15.03 14.12
CA LEU A 191 -20.07 -15.44 15.08
C LEU A 191 -20.48 -14.30 16.01
N LYS A 192 -19.51 -13.48 16.47
CA LYS A 192 -19.79 -12.32 17.34
C LYS A 192 -20.61 -11.24 16.67
N LEU A 193 -20.51 -11.12 15.33
CA LEU A 193 -21.29 -10.15 14.55
C LEU A 193 -22.66 -10.68 14.07
N GLY A 194 -23.02 -11.92 14.37
CA GLY A 194 -24.31 -12.50 13.99
C GLY A 194 -24.29 -13.32 12.69
N GLY A 195 -23.08 -13.69 12.21
CA GLY A 195 -22.93 -14.61 11.08
C GLY A 195 -22.34 -13.97 9.82
N PRO A 196 -22.14 -14.75 8.72
CA PRO A 196 -21.45 -14.28 7.54
C PRO A 196 -22.25 -13.23 6.72
N ALA A 197 -23.59 -13.26 6.80
CA ALA A 197 -24.45 -12.37 6.00
C ALA A 197 -24.20 -10.89 6.31
N ILE A 198 -23.91 -10.54 7.56
CA ILE A 198 -23.68 -9.14 7.98
C ILE A 198 -22.45 -8.51 7.27
N PHE A 199 -21.50 -9.33 6.82
CA PHE A 199 -20.33 -8.81 6.09
C PHE A 199 -20.65 -8.34 4.67
N PHE A 200 -21.87 -8.58 4.19
CA PHE A 200 -22.37 -8.13 2.89
C PHE A 200 -23.43 -7.02 3.01
N THR A 201 -23.60 -6.49 4.22
CA THR A 201 -24.43 -5.30 4.50
C THR A 201 -23.57 -4.04 4.56
N SER A 202 -24.18 -2.88 4.84
CA SER A 202 -23.45 -1.61 4.92
C SER A 202 -22.45 -1.58 6.08
N ARG A 203 -21.40 -0.78 5.95
CA ARG A 203 -20.44 -0.56 7.05
C ARG A 203 -21.07 0.08 8.27
N GLN A 204 -22.15 0.83 8.09
CA GLN A 204 -22.90 1.46 9.16
C GLN A 204 -23.58 0.40 10.02
N GLU A 205 -24.25 -0.56 9.42
CA GLU A 205 -24.87 -1.70 10.12
C GLU A 205 -23.85 -2.56 10.87
N ILE A 206 -22.70 -2.85 10.23
CA ILE A 206 -21.60 -3.59 10.89
C ILE A 206 -21.08 -2.81 12.10
N SER A 207 -20.92 -1.49 11.97
CA SER A 207 -20.46 -0.65 13.09
C SER A 207 -21.48 -0.60 14.23
N ALA A 208 -22.78 -0.58 13.91
CA ALA A 208 -23.85 -0.67 14.89
C ALA A 208 -23.84 -2.02 15.61
N SER A 209 -23.68 -3.13 14.88
CA SER A 209 -23.59 -4.48 15.47
C SER A 209 -22.36 -4.64 16.37
N VAL A 210 -21.22 -4.06 15.98
CA VAL A 210 -20.01 -4.04 16.83
C VAL A 210 -20.26 -3.21 18.09
N ALA A 211 -20.92 -2.05 17.97
CA ALA A 211 -21.24 -1.20 19.12
C ALA A 211 -22.16 -1.92 20.11
N VAL A 212 -23.23 -2.56 19.63
CA VAL A 212 -24.14 -3.34 20.46
C VAL A 212 -23.42 -4.49 21.16
N SER A 213 -22.56 -5.24 20.44
CA SER A 213 -21.79 -6.34 21.02
C SER A 213 -20.74 -5.87 22.04
N SER A 214 -20.19 -4.65 21.84
CA SER A 214 -19.20 -4.06 22.75
C SER A 214 -19.83 -3.45 23.99
N VAL A 215 -21.01 -2.85 23.90
CA VAL A 215 -21.78 -2.34 25.05
C VAL A 215 -22.20 -3.48 25.95
N ALA A 216 -22.67 -4.61 25.38
CA ALA A 216 -23.04 -5.80 26.16
C ALA A 216 -21.84 -6.45 26.88
N ALA A 217 -20.60 -6.20 26.40
CA ALA A 217 -19.38 -6.80 26.94
C ALA A 217 -18.48 -5.84 27.75
N SER A 218 -18.92 -4.62 28.05
CA SER A 218 -18.08 -3.55 28.68
C SER A 218 -16.73 -3.34 27.97
N GLN A 219 -16.64 -3.69 26.68
CA GLN A 219 -15.36 -3.64 25.96
C GLN A 219 -15.03 -2.22 25.50
N SER A 220 -13.82 -1.80 25.82
CA SER A 220 -13.25 -0.54 25.35
C SER A 220 -13.11 -0.53 23.81
N ASN A 221 -13.00 0.67 23.21
CA ASN A 221 -12.69 0.84 21.78
C ASN A 221 -11.47 0.03 21.31
N VAL A 222 -10.55 -0.28 22.23
CA VAL A 222 -9.37 -1.12 21.99
C VAL A 222 -9.78 -2.57 21.74
N GLY A 223 -10.73 -3.13 22.50
CA GLY A 223 -11.22 -4.49 22.31
C GLY A 223 -11.86 -4.72 20.94
N SER A 224 -12.68 -3.77 20.47
CA SER A 224 -13.31 -3.84 19.15
C SER A 224 -12.28 -3.75 18.02
N ALA A 225 -11.25 -2.93 18.17
CA ALA A 225 -10.14 -2.81 17.19
C ALA A 225 -9.31 -4.11 17.13
N PHE A 226 -9.05 -4.75 18.29
CA PHE A 226 -8.38 -6.05 18.35
C PHE A 226 -9.23 -7.15 17.73
N LEU A 227 -10.52 -7.23 18.06
CA LEU A 227 -11.45 -8.21 17.49
C LEU A 227 -11.44 -8.13 15.95
N LYS A 228 -11.58 -6.93 15.40
CA LYS A 228 -11.53 -6.69 13.96
C LYS A 228 -10.14 -7.00 13.36
N GLY A 229 -9.07 -6.66 14.08
CA GLY A 229 -7.71 -6.92 13.65
C GLY A 229 -7.40 -8.42 13.58
N PHE A 230 -7.68 -9.18 14.63
CA PHE A 230 -7.50 -10.63 14.65
C PHE A 230 -8.47 -11.37 13.73
N GLY A 231 -9.69 -10.84 13.50
CA GLY A 231 -10.63 -11.40 12.54
C GLY A 231 -10.20 -11.26 11.08
N THR A 232 -9.32 -10.32 10.75
CA THR A 232 -8.98 -9.98 9.35
C THR A 232 -7.54 -10.27 8.96
N VAL A 233 -6.56 -9.90 9.81
CA VAL A 233 -5.12 -9.94 9.45
C VAL A 233 -4.55 -11.35 9.35
N PRO A 234 -4.80 -12.30 10.29
CA PRO A 234 -4.32 -13.68 10.16
C PRO A 234 -4.85 -14.38 8.92
N ALA A 235 -6.14 -14.15 8.56
CA ALA A 235 -6.76 -14.71 7.37
C ALA A 235 -6.04 -14.22 6.10
N LEU A 236 -5.77 -12.91 5.99
CA LEU A 236 -5.02 -12.35 4.88
C LEU A 236 -3.61 -12.95 4.80
N LEU A 237 -2.87 -12.97 5.90
CA LEU A 237 -1.50 -13.49 5.92
C LEU A 237 -1.44 -14.97 5.55
N ALA A 238 -2.36 -15.81 6.09
CA ALA A 238 -2.44 -17.21 5.72
C ALA A 238 -2.68 -17.37 4.21
N LEU A 239 -3.61 -16.59 3.63
CA LEU A 239 -3.87 -16.59 2.20
C LEU A 239 -2.63 -16.18 1.39
N LEU A 240 -1.91 -15.12 1.80
CA LEU A 240 -0.69 -14.68 1.11
C LEU A 240 0.40 -15.77 1.13
N PHE A 241 0.61 -16.46 2.26
CA PHE A 241 1.58 -17.57 2.35
C PHE A 241 1.21 -18.74 1.45
N TYR A 242 -0.07 -19.12 1.41
CA TYR A 242 -0.53 -20.21 0.53
C TYR A 242 -0.51 -19.81 -0.94
N THR A 243 -0.91 -18.59 -1.28
CA THR A 243 -0.76 -18.03 -2.64
C THR A 243 0.69 -18.08 -3.10
N ARG A 244 1.61 -17.63 -2.26
CA ARG A 244 3.04 -17.68 -2.57
C ARG A 244 3.54 -19.10 -2.77
N ARG A 245 3.11 -20.04 -1.95
CA ARG A 245 3.46 -21.46 -2.06
C ARG A 245 2.95 -22.07 -3.37
N LEU A 246 1.73 -21.75 -3.79
CA LEU A 246 1.20 -22.20 -5.09
C LEU A 246 1.95 -21.59 -6.28
N VAL A 247 2.35 -20.33 -6.19
CA VAL A 247 3.09 -19.64 -7.26
C VAL A 247 4.50 -20.22 -7.42
N THR A 248 5.20 -20.51 -6.31
CA THR A 248 6.62 -20.92 -6.33
C THR A 248 6.84 -22.43 -6.50
N SER A 249 5.87 -23.29 -6.16
CA SER A 249 6.05 -24.75 -6.11
C SER A 249 5.04 -25.49 -7.01
N ARG A 250 5.56 -26.19 -8.03
CA ARG A 250 4.75 -27.12 -8.86
C ARG A 250 4.13 -28.24 -8.02
N GLN A 251 4.88 -28.77 -7.03
CA GLN A 251 4.39 -29.81 -6.13
C GLN A 251 3.20 -29.31 -5.28
N ALA A 252 3.24 -28.06 -4.81
CA ALA A 252 2.12 -27.48 -4.06
C ALA A 252 0.85 -27.38 -4.93
N ARG A 253 0.97 -27.04 -6.20
CA ARG A 253 -0.16 -26.98 -7.15
C ARG A 253 -0.78 -28.34 -7.43
N ARG A 254 0.00 -29.42 -7.34
CA ARG A 254 -0.46 -30.80 -7.53
C ARG A 254 -0.99 -31.45 -6.24
N SER A 255 -0.84 -30.79 -5.10
CA SER A 255 -1.30 -31.29 -3.79
C SER A 255 -2.74 -30.86 -3.54
N PRO A 256 -3.76 -31.77 -3.58
CA PRO A 256 -5.15 -31.41 -3.36
C PRO A 256 -5.37 -30.70 -2.02
N SER A 257 -4.72 -31.18 -0.94
CA SER A 257 -4.84 -30.59 0.39
C SER A 257 -4.35 -29.14 0.44
N THR A 258 -3.26 -28.81 -0.30
CA THR A 258 -2.75 -27.44 -0.35
C THR A 258 -3.72 -26.52 -1.11
N VAL A 259 -4.30 -27.00 -2.20
CA VAL A 259 -5.28 -26.24 -3.00
C VAL A 259 -6.57 -26.04 -2.23
N LEU A 260 -7.10 -27.10 -1.55
CA LEU A 260 -8.31 -26.99 -0.72
C LEU A 260 -8.14 -25.98 0.41
N VAL A 261 -7.01 -26.00 1.13
CA VAL A 261 -6.73 -25.00 2.16
C VAL A 261 -6.66 -23.59 1.56
N TRP A 262 -6.06 -23.42 0.39
CA TRP A 262 -6.02 -22.11 -0.27
C TRP A 262 -7.44 -21.64 -0.66
N ILE A 263 -8.28 -22.50 -1.22
CA ILE A 263 -9.68 -22.19 -1.55
C ILE A 263 -10.45 -21.79 -0.27
N ALA A 264 -10.34 -22.57 0.80
CA ALA A 264 -10.99 -22.27 2.07
C ALA A 264 -10.55 -20.93 2.65
N LEU A 265 -9.24 -20.59 2.57
CA LEU A 265 -8.71 -19.29 2.96
C LEU A 265 -9.19 -18.16 2.03
N ALA A 266 -9.33 -18.41 0.74
CA ALA A 266 -9.87 -17.43 -0.21
C ALA A 266 -11.34 -17.12 0.11
N ILE A 267 -12.17 -18.13 0.36
CA ILE A 267 -13.57 -17.97 0.77
C ILE A 267 -13.63 -17.18 2.11
N LEU A 268 -12.82 -17.55 3.09
CA LEU A 268 -12.75 -16.83 4.36
C LEU A 268 -12.41 -15.35 4.15
N ASN A 269 -11.45 -15.04 3.29
CA ASN A 269 -11.07 -13.65 2.99
C ASN A 269 -12.16 -12.90 2.21
N ILE A 270 -12.92 -13.57 1.35
CA ILE A 270 -14.09 -12.97 0.68
C ILE A 270 -15.15 -12.56 1.71
N ILE A 271 -15.29 -13.32 2.80
CA ILE A 271 -16.23 -12.97 3.87
C ILE A 271 -15.66 -11.81 4.73
N VAL A 272 -14.47 -11.97 5.33
CA VAL A 272 -13.99 -11.03 6.35
C VAL A 272 -13.21 -9.84 5.82
N ASN A 273 -12.69 -9.90 4.58
CA ASN A 273 -11.83 -8.88 3.97
C ASN A 273 -12.42 -8.25 2.69
N ASN A 274 -13.74 -8.34 2.48
CA ASN A 274 -14.41 -7.78 1.31
C ASN A 274 -14.45 -6.23 1.36
N PRO A 275 -14.70 -5.57 0.21
CA PRO A 275 -14.74 -4.10 0.13
C PRO A 275 -15.98 -3.48 0.77
N ILE A 276 -17.08 -4.25 0.97
CA ILE A 276 -18.33 -3.76 1.55
C ILE A 276 -18.15 -3.52 3.05
N SER A 277 -17.71 -4.56 3.77
CA SER A 277 -17.54 -4.55 5.23
C SER A 277 -16.33 -3.77 5.73
N ASN A 278 -15.31 -3.60 4.89
CA ASN A 278 -14.07 -2.97 5.30
C ASN A 278 -13.85 -1.59 4.73
N ALA A 279 -12.94 -0.83 5.36
CA ALA A 279 -12.49 0.44 4.83
C ALA A 279 -11.82 0.23 3.47
N ARG A 280 -12.04 1.15 2.52
CA ARG A 280 -11.48 1.12 1.15
C ARG A 280 -9.96 0.92 1.13
N TYR A 281 -9.25 1.60 2.03
CA TYR A 281 -7.79 1.47 2.16
C TYR A 281 -7.36 0.09 2.65
N TRP A 282 -8.20 -0.59 3.47
CA TRP A 282 -7.92 -1.97 3.87
C TRP A 282 -8.12 -2.93 2.70
N PHE A 283 -9.19 -2.76 1.93
CA PHE A 283 -9.40 -3.54 0.72
C PHE A 283 -8.27 -3.33 -0.30
N LEU A 284 -7.81 -2.08 -0.47
CA LEU A 284 -6.63 -1.79 -1.31
C LEU A 284 -5.38 -2.51 -0.79
N THR A 285 -5.20 -2.58 0.54
CA THR A 285 -4.12 -3.38 1.16
C THR A 285 -4.21 -4.85 0.77
N VAL A 286 -5.38 -5.45 0.87
CA VAL A 286 -5.64 -6.85 0.48
C VAL A 286 -5.30 -7.07 -0.99
N LEU A 287 -5.84 -6.23 -1.87
CA LEU A 287 -5.67 -6.33 -3.32
C LEU A 287 -4.19 -6.19 -3.72
N VAL A 288 -3.51 -5.13 -3.28
CA VAL A 288 -2.10 -4.86 -3.60
C VAL A 288 -1.20 -5.98 -3.06
N SER A 289 -1.46 -6.45 -1.84
CA SER A 289 -0.70 -7.54 -1.23
C SER A 289 -0.85 -8.85 -2.01
N LEU A 290 -2.07 -9.19 -2.43
CA LEU A 290 -2.35 -10.39 -3.23
C LEU A 290 -1.69 -10.31 -4.61
N LEU A 291 -1.85 -9.18 -5.32
CA LEU A 291 -1.28 -9.00 -6.66
C LEU A 291 0.25 -9.09 -6.64
N PHE A 292 0.92 -8.42 -5.70
CA PHE A 292 2.38 -8.48 -5.62
C PHE A 292 2.90 -9.83 -5.09
N THR A 293 2.09 -10.57 -4.33
CA THR A 293 2.44 -11.92 -3.88
C THR A 293 2.22 -12.95 -4.98
N ALA A 294 1.13 -12.82 -5.76
CA ALA A 294 0.81 -13.72 -6.87
C ALA A 294 1.74 -13.52 -8.07
N PHE A 295 2.14 -12.26 -8.36
CA PHE A 295 2.96 -11.91 -9.52
C PHE A 295 4.28 -11.23 -9.13
N PRO A 296 5.10 -11.83 -8.28
CA PRO A 296 6.28 -11.19 -7.68
C PRO A 296 7.36 -10.83 -8.70
N SER A 297 7.39 -11.54 -9.85
CA SER A 297 8.38 -11.33 -10.91
C SER A 297 7.86 -10.48 -12.07
N SER A 298 6.56 -10.16 -12.09
CA SER A 298 5.95 -9.42 -13.20
C SER A 298 6.18 -7.92 -13.06
N ALA A 299 7.02 -7.38 -13.92
CA ALA A 299 7.18 -5.94 -14.03
C ALA A 299 5.92 -5.27 -14.62
N ALA A 300 5.21 -5.96 -15.51
CA ALA A 300 3.94 -5.49 -16.07
C ALA A 300 2.91 -5.31 -14.95
N MET A 301 2.72 -6.34 -14.09
CA MET A 301 1.78 -6.24 -12.96
C MET A 301 2.11 -5.08 -12.02
N TYR A 302 3.39 -4.90 -11.67
CA TYR A 302 3.84 -3.77 -10.84
C TYR A 302 3.44 -2.42 -11.45
N ARG A 303 3.68 -2.23 -12.74
CA ARG A 303 3.34 -1.00 -13.46
C ARG A 303 1.84 -0.80 -13.60
N SER A 304 1.11 -1.89 -13.91
CA SER A 304 -0.34 -1.84 -13.98
C SER A 304 -0.97 -1.47 -12.64
N VAL A 305 -0.46 -2.00 -11.52
CA VAL A 305 -0.95 -1.63 -10.17
C VAL A 305 -0.74 -0.14 -9.91
N LEU A 306 0.42 0.42 -10.26
CA LEU A 306 0.66 1.86 -10.08
C LEU A 306 -0.20 2.72 -11.01
N ALA A 307 -0.30 2.38 -12.30
CA ALA A 307 -1.07 3.14 -13.27
C ALA A 307 -2.60 3.03 -13.00
N MET A 308 -3.10 1.80 -12.83
CA MET A 308 -4.51 1.56 -12.52
C MET A 308 -4.88 2.03 -11.11
N GLY A 309 -3.92 2.07 -10.18
CA GLY A 309 -4.13 2.65 -8.85
C GLY A 309 -4.46 4.13 -8.91
N VAL A 310 -3.83 4.89 -9.81
CA VAL A 310 -4.17 6.30 -10.04
C VAL A 310 -5.59 6.42 -10.61
N VAL A 311 -5.89 5.68 -11.68
CA VAL A 311 -7.23 5.70 -12.29
C VAL A 311 -8.30 5.24 -11.29
N GLY A 312 -8.04 4.16 -10.56
CA GLY A 312 -8.95 3.64 -9.55
C GLY A 312 -9.21 4.63 -8.41
N ALA A 313 -8.19 5.33 -7.94
CA ALA A 313 -8.35 6.32 -6.89
C ALA A 313 -9.12 7.56 -7.35
N LEU A 314 -8.90 8.01 -8.58
CA LEU A 314 -9.56 9.21 -9.11
C LEU A 314 -10.99 8.94 -9.59
N VAL A 315 -11.25 7.75 -10.15
CA VAL A 315 -12.53 7.43 -10.79
C VAL A 315 -13.39 6.53 -9.91
N LEU A 316 -12.85 5.40 -9.39
CA LEU A 316 -13.66 4.40 -8.68
C LEU A 316 -13.81 4.71 -7.19
N PHE A 317 -12.80 5.28 -6.56
CA PHE A 317 -12.78 5.49 -5.12
C PHE A 317 -13.89 6.43 -4.59
N PRO A 318 -14.22 7.54 -5.26
CA PRO A 318 -15.34 8.37 -4.85
C PRO A 318 -16.69 7.64 -4.85
N TYR A 319 -16.92 6.76 -5.85
CA TYR A 319 -18.17 6.01 -5.96
C TYR A 319 -18.29 4.84 -4.96
N ALA A 320 -17.17 4.38 -4.41
CA ALA A 320 -17.17 3.32 -3.39
C ALA A 320 -17.78 3.76 -2.04
N ASP A 321 -18.17 5.03 -1.90
CA ASP A 321 -18.86 5.54 -0.73
C ASP A 321 -20.27 4.94 -0.57
N ARG A 322 -20.86 4.45 -1.66
CA ARG A 322 -22.14 3.72 -1.65
C ARG A 322 -22.15 2.54 -0.67
N PHE A 323 -21.01 1.86 -0.50
CA PHE A 323 -20.90 0.72 0.43
C PHE A 323 -20.71 1.13 1.91
N ARG A 324 -20.70 2.41 2.20
CA ARG A 324 -20.51 2.93 3.55
C ARG A 324 -21.82 3.09 4.32
N TYR A 325 -22.85 3.54 3.63
CA TYR A 325 -24.15 3.89 4.20
C TYR A 325 -25.19 2.85 3.81
N ASP A 326 -26.25 2.75 4.63
CA ASP A 326 -27.50 2.10 4.23
C ASP A 326 -28.25 2.93 3.17
N ASP A 327 -29.28 2.37 2.57
CA ASP A 327 -30.03 3.05 1.51
C ASP A 327 -30.67 4.37 1.99
N ALA A 328 -31.00 4.48 3.29
CA ALA A 328 -31.56 5.69 3.88
C ALA A 328 -30.49 6.77 4.12
N GLY A 329 -29.26 6.39 4.37
CA GLY A 329 -28.12 7.29 4.60
C GLY A 329 -27.32 7.66 3.34
N TYR A 330 -27.54 6.97 2.24
CA TYR A 330 -26.84 7.22 0.99
C TYR A 330 -27.43 8.44 0.26
N ARG A 331 -26.63 9.49 0.12
CA ARG A 331 -26.92 10.60 -0.78
C ARG A 331 -26.05 10.45 -2.03
N PRO A 332 -26.64 10.23 -3.22
CA PRO A 332 -25.88 10.16 -4.46
C PRO A 332 -25.12 11.47 -4.66
N VAL A 333 -23.87 11.36 -5.03
CA VAL A 333 -23.07 12.53 -5.41
C VAL A 333 -23.60 12.99 -6.78
N GLN A 334 -24.41 14.03 -6.78
CA GLN A 334 -24.75 14.77 -8.00
C GLN A 334 -23.53 15.63 -8.33
N SER A 335 -22.56 15.08 -9.07
CA SER A 335 -21.36 15.78 -9.43
C SER A 335 -21.47 16.34 -10.85
N SER A 336 -21.19 17.62 -11.00
CA SER A 336 -21.06 18.29 -12.31
C SER A 336 -19.74 17.93 -13.01
N SER A 337 -18.78 17.38 -12.28
CA SER A 337 -17.43 17.04 -12.75
C SER A 337 -16.91 15.78 -12.08
N VAL A 338 -16.07 15.01 -12.80
CA VAL A 338 -15.34 13.85 -12.26
C VAL A 338 -14.41 14.25 -11.10
N PHE A 339 -13.99 15.50 -10.99
CA PHE A 339 -13.09 16.00 -9.97
C PHE A 339 -13.77 16.55 -8.72
N GLU A 340 -15.08 16.84 -8.77
CA GLU A 340 -15.83 17.36 -7.62
C GLU A 340 -15.80 16.42 -6.40
N PRO A 341 -15.87 15.08 -6.54
CA PRO A 341 -15.74 14.17 -5.41
C PRO A 341 -14.38 14.25 -4.72
N LEU A 342 -13.33 14.71 -5.39
CA LEU A 342 -12.01 14.92 -4.80
C LEU A 342 -12.00 16.14 -3.85
N ALA A 343 -12.91 17.09 -4.05
CA ALA A 343 -13.04 18.27 -3.23
C ALA A 343 -13.96 18.06 -2.01
N THR A 344 -14.79 17.03 -2.02
CA THR A 344 -15.86 16.86 -1.03
C THR A 344 -15.64 15.71 -0.05
N LYS A 345 -14.80 14.71 -0.36
CA LYS A 345 -14.68 13.49 0.46
C LYS A 345 -13.27 12.90 0.46
N ASP A 346 -12.89 12.31 1.58
CA ASP A 346 -11.75 11.40 1.76
C ASP A 346 -10.33 11.95 1.52
N TYR A 347 -10.19 13.11 0.89
CA TYR A 347 -8.89 13.71 0.54
C TYR A 347 -8.61 14.97 1.37
N ASP A 348 -8.80 14.86 2.68
CA ASP A 348 -8.65 15.94 3.65
C ASP A 348 -7.21 16.15 4.17
N GLN A 349 -6.24 15.38 3.69
CA GLN A 349 -4.89 15.28 4.26
C GLN A 349 -4.17 16.62 4.33
N THR A 350 -4.21 17.40 3.25
CA THR A 350 -3.50 18.69 3.19
C THR A 350 -4.15 19.74 4.07
N VAL A 351 -5.48 19.84 4.04
CA VAL A 351 -6.21 20.80 4.88
C VAL A 351 -6.14 20.41 6.35
N MET A 352 -6.17 19.09 6.66
CA MET A 352 -5.98 18.63 8.04
C MET A 352 -4.57 18.90 8.56
N PHE A 353 -3.55 18.87 7.70
CA PHE A 353 -2.22 19.28 8.12
C PHE A 353 -2.16 20.78 8.40
N ALA A 354 -2.79 21.64 7.57
CA ALA A 354 -2.90 23.06 7.84
C ALA A 354 -3.61 23.35 9.18
N ASN A 355 -4.78 22.72 9.42
CA ASN A 355 -5.48 22.83 10.70
C ASN A 355 -4.66 22.31 11.89
N THR A 356 -3.81 21.31 11.67
CA THR A 356 -2.92 20.80 12.73
C THR A 356 -1.78 21.78 13.03
N ILE A 357 -1.29 22.55 12.06
CA ILE A 357 -0.32 23.64 12.30
C ILE A 357 -0.95 24.66 13.23
N SER A 358 -2.13 25.19 12.90
CA SER A 358 -2.88 26.11 13.75
C SER A 358 -3.16 25.52 15.15
N TRP A 359 -3.48 24.24 15.24
CA TRP A 359 -3.68 23.56 16.52
C TRP A 359 -2.39 23.50 17.34
N VAL A 360 -1.24 23.21 16.73
CA VAL A 360 0.07 23.17 17.40
C VAL A 360 0.49 24.56 17.87
N ASP A 361 0.20 25.61 17.08
CA ASP A 361 0.48 27.00 17.47
C ASP A 361 -0.27 27.39 18.75
N THR A 362 -1.46 26.83 19.00
CA THR A 362 -2.25 27.07 20.21
C THR A 362 -1.92 26.14 21.37
N ARG A 363 -1.47 24.92 21.13
CA ARG A 363 -1.33 23.85 22.13
C ARG A 363 0.10 23.38 22.36
N GLY A 364 1.02 23.78 21.48
CA GLY A 364 2.42 23.33 21.47
C GLY A 364 2.61 21.92 20.89
N HIS A 365 3.87 21.57 20.68
CA HIS A 365 4.28 20.23 20.29
C HIS A 365 4.12 19.22 21.42
N THR A 366 3.98 17.93 21.07
CA THR A 366 3.77 16.85 22.05
C THR A 366 5.03 16.08 22.42
N TYR A 367 6.18 16.43 21.83
CA TYR A 367 7.52 15.90 22.15
C TYR A 367 7.60 14.36 22.21
N GLY A 368 7.04 13.71 21.19
CA GLY A 368 7.05 12.25 21.05
C GLY A 368 5.90 11.52 21.76
N ARG A 369 5.01 12.24 22.45
CA ARG A 369 3.91 11.63 23.19
C ARG A 369 2.87 10.94 22.29
N GLN A 370 2.56 11.52 21.11
CA GLN A 370 1.65 10.88 20.13
C GLN A 370 2.26 9.61 19.57
N LEU A 371 3.53 9.64 19.20
CA LEU A 371 4.25 8.48 18.70
C LEU A 371 4.39 7.39 19.78
N ALA A 372 4.68 7.77 21.02
CA ALA A 372 4.69 6.85 22.17
C ALA A 372 3.32 6.22 22.40
N GLY A 373 2.23 6.99 22.29
CA GLY A 373 0.86 6.50 22.38
C GLY A 373 0.55 5.46 21.29
N SER A 374 1.05 5.69 20.08
CA SER A 374 0.93 4.76 18.97
C SER A 374 1.78 3.52 19.17
N ALA A 375 3.02 3.62 19.65
CA ALA A 375 3.89 2.48 19.94
C ALA A 375 3.36 1.63 21.09
N LEU A 376 2.80 2.25 22.11
CA LEU A 376 2.23 1.62 23.30
C LEU A 376 0.69 1.51 23.23
N PHE A 377 0.16 1.36 22.02
CA PHE A 377 -1.30 1.32 21.78
C PHE A 377 -2.03 0.27 22.62
N PHE A 378 -1.37 -0.83 22.98
CA PHE A 378 -1.89 -1.93 23.76
C PHE A 378 -1.99 -1.66 25.27
N VAL A 379 -1.32 -0.59 25.77
CA VAL A 379 -1.40 -0.23 27.20
C VAL A 379 -2.77 0.36 27.50
N PRO A 380 -3.54 -0.20 28.46
CA PRO A 380 -4.86 0.32 28.83
C PRO A 380 -4.78 1.72 29.45
N ARG A 381 -5.82 2.52 29.26
CA ARG A 381 -5.95 3.83 29.93
C ARG A 381 -6.01 3.76 31.46
N ALA A 382 -6.40 2.63 32.02
CA ALA A 382 -6.33 2.38 33.45
C ALA A 382 -4.88 2.42 33.99
N VAL A 383 -3.90 1.99 33.19
CA VAL A 383 -2.47 2.00 33.54
C VAL A 383 -1.82 3.32 33.11
N TRP A 384 -2.23 3.87 31.98
CA TRP A 384 -1.74 5.15 31.46
C TRP A 384 -2.92 6.09 31.22
N SER A 385 -3.41 6.75 32.30
CA SER A 385 -4.56 7.65 32.27
C SER A 385 -4.39 8.82 31.28
N GLY A 386 -3.18 9.36 31.18
CA GLY A 386 -2.83 10.43 30.26
C GLY A 386 -2.42 9.95 28.86
N LYS A 387 -2.76 8.74 28.46
CA LYS A 387 -2.47 8.22 27.12
C LYS A 387 -3.11 9.14 26.05
N PRO A 388 -2.34 9.58 25.04
CA PRO A 388 -2.86 10.49 24.03
C PRO A 388 -4.02 9.87 23.26
N GLU A 389 -4.92 10.71 22.81
CA GLU A 389 -5.92 10.38 21.82
C GLU A 389 -5.30 10.54 20.42
N ASP A 390 -6.00 10.01 19.47
CA ASP A 390 -5.72 10.11 18.06
C ASP A 390 -5.60 11.58 17.61
N THR A 391 -4.58 11.89 16.83
CA THR A 391 -4.32 13.27 16.36
C THR A 391 -5.52 13.83 15.59
N GLY A 392 -6.15 13.03 14.69
CA GLY A 392 -7.33 13.45 13.95
C GLY A 392 -8.53 13.73 14.85
N VAL A 393 -8.71 12.96 15.94
CA VAL A 393 -9.75 13.19 16.94
C VAL A 393 -9.49 14.51 17.68
N ARG A 394 -8.28 14.74 18.17
CA ARG A 394 -7.91 15.94 18.93
C ARG A 394 -8.06 17.22 18.12
N VAL A 395 -7.61 17.20 16.86
CA VAL A 395 -7.76 18.34 15.96
C VAL A 395 -9.23 18.54 15.60
N GLY A 396 -9.99 17.47 15.33
CA GLY A 396 -11.42 17.53 15.07
C GLY A 396 -12.23 18.13 16.22
N GLN A 397 -11.92 17.74 17.46
CA GLN A 397 -12.52 18.32 18.67
C GLN A 397 -12.17 19.82 18.83
N TRP A 398 -10.91 20.19 18.57
CA TRP A 398 -10.49 21.59 18.57
C TRP A 398 -11.20 22.43 17.51
N MET A 399 -11.48 21.84 16.33
CA MET A 399 -12.27 22.46 15.26
C MET A 399 -13.77 22.53 15.57
N GLY A 400 -14.25 21.97 16.70
CA GLY A 400 -15.67 21.89 17.05
C GLY A 400 -16.47 20.90 16.19
N MET A 401 -15.83 19.91 15.56
CA MET A 401 -16.50 18.95 14.71
C MET A 401 -17.09 17.78 15.50
N ASN A 402 -18.33 17.42 15.19
CA ASN A 402 -18.97 16.24 15.78
C ASN A 402 -18.38 14.93 15.22
N MET A 403 -17.86 14.95 13.99
CA MET A 403 -17.19 13.82 13.36
C MET A 403 -15.68 13.93 13.57
N THR A 404 -15.11 12.96 14.24
CA THR A 404 -13.69 12.96 14.68
C THR A 404 -12.83 11.94 13.94
N ASN A 405 -13.36 11.23 12.93
CA ASN A 405 -12.57 10.29 12.11
C ASN A 405 -11.88 11.01 10.95
N LEU A 406 -11.06 12.01 11.29
CA LEU A 406 -10.29 12.82 10.35
C LEU A 406 -8.92 12.23 10.09
N SER A 407 -8.32 12.55 8.94
CA SER A 407 -6.96 12.11 8.65
C SER A 407 -5.92 12.87 9.46
N ALA A 408 -4.84 12.17 9.80
CA ALA A 408 -3.62 12.75 10.34
C ALA A 408 -2.44 12.12 9.60
N PRO A 409 -2.08 12.67 8.43
CA PRO A 409 -1.03 12.10 7.60
C PRO A 409 0.30 11.98 8.34
N MET A 410 1.19 11.10 7.87
CA MET A 410 2.49 10.86 8.48
C MET A 410 3.30 12.15 8.69
N TRP A 411 3.15 13.13 7.80
CA TRP A 411 3.75 14.47 7.95
C TRP A 411 3.23 15.16 9.21
N THR A 412 1.92 15.13 9.41
CA THR A 412 1.23 15.70 10.57
C THR A 412 1.65 15.03 11.88
N GLU A 413 1.68 13.71 11.93
CA GLU A 413 2.07 12.96 13.14
C GLU A 413 3.51 13.30 13.56
N LEU A 414 4.43 13.36 12.59
CA LEU A 414 5.82 13.74 12.88
C LEU A 414 5.97 15.22 13.26
N TRP A 415 5.17 16.09 12.64
CA TRP A 415 5.14 17.52 12.96
C TRP A 415 4.63 17.79 14.38
N VAL A 416 3.52 17.17 14.76
CA VAL A 416 2.92 17.33 16.10
C VAL A 416 3.91 16.96 17.20
N ASP A 417 4.68 15.90 17.01
CA ASP A 417 5.63 15.44 18.01
C ASP A 417 6.94 16.24 18.02
N PHE A 418 7.51 16.57 16.85
CA PHE A 418 8.89 17.05 16.78
C PHE A 418 9.11 18.25 15.85
N GLY A 419 8.05 18.87 15.36
CA GLY A 419 8.13 19.97 14.41
C GLY A 419 8.78 19.61 13.09
N ALA A 420 9.31 20.61 12.38
CA ALA A 420 9.92 20.45 11.07
C ALA A 420 11.12 19.47 11.07
N ALA A 421 11.97 19.54 12.07
CA ALA A 421 13.16 18.69 12.17
C ALA A 421 12.79 17.21 12.28
N GLY A 422 11.80 16.89 13.14
CA GLY A 422 11.31 15.51 13.28
C GLY A 422 10.60 15.01 12.04
N MET A 423 9.83 15.85 11.37
CA MET A 423 9.17 15.52 10.12
C MET A 423 10.18 15.21 9.01
N VAL A 424 11.18 16.06 8.80
CA VAL A 424 12.24 15.86 7.80
C VAL A 424 13.05 14.61 8.11
N GLY A 425 13.52 14.45 9.36
CA GLY A 425 14.29 13.29 9.81
C GLY A 425 13.48 11.99 9.70
N GLY A 426 12.22 12.02 10.13
CA GLY A 426 11.31 10.88 10.06
C GLY A 426 11.02 10.43 8.63
N LEU A 427 10.70 11.35 7.73
CA LEU A 427 10.45 11.04 6.32
C LEU A 427 11.72 10.58 5.58
N ALA A 428 12.88 11.15 5.89
CA ALA A 428 14.15 10.64 5.38
C ALA A 428 14.43 9.20 5.84
N LEU A 429 14.14 8.87 7.10
CA LEU A 429 14.26 7.52 7.64
C LEU A 429 13.27 6.55 6.97
N ILE A 430 12.03 6.98 6.75
CA ILE A 430 11.01 6.18 6.04
C ILE A 430 11.47 5.93 4.60
N GLY A 431 11.96 6.93 3.88
CA GLY A 431 12.50 6.79 2.53
C GLY A 431 13.69 5.84 2.47
N TYR A 432 14.62 5.95 3.43
CA TYR A 432 15.74 5.03 3.57
C TYR A 432 15.27 3.57 3.82
N ALA A 433 14.33 3.38 4.74
CA ALA A 433 13.79 2.07 5.07
C ALA A 433 13.02 1.45 3.88
N ALA A 434 12.20 2.24 3.18
CA ALA A 434 11.47 1.81 2.00
C ALA A 434 12.41 1.33 0.89
N ALA A 435 13.39 2.15 0.50
CA ALA A 435 14.34 1.80 -0.54
C ALA A 435 15.20 0.57 -0.16
N ARG A 436 15.58 0.45 1.10
CA ARG A 436 16.34 -0.71 1.58
C ARG A 436 15.51 -1.99 1.59
N THR A 437 14.25 -1.89 1.95
CA THR A 437 13.29 -3.01 1.94
C THR A 437 13.00 -3.45 0.50
N ASP A 438 12.75 -2.52 -0.41
CA ASP A 438 12.55 -2.82 -1.84
C ASP A 438 13.73 -3.58 -2.44
N ARG A 439 14.97 -3.14 -2.14
CA ARG A 439 16.19 -3.83 -2.62
C ARG A 439 16.37 -5.21 -2.01
N ARG A 440 16.00 -5.40 -0.73
CA ARG A 440 16.04 -6.72 -0.07
C ARG A 440 14.96 -7.63 -0.65
N TYR A 441 13.75 -7.11 -0.87
CA TYR A 441 12.65 -7.83 -1.50
C TYR A 441 13.02 -8.32 -2.90
N ALA A 442 13.53 -7.44 -3.76
CA ALA A 442 13.96 -7.80 -5.11
C ALA A 442 14.98 -8.95 -5.10
N ARG A 443 15.95 -8.91 -4.16
CA ARG A 443 16.93 -10.00 -3.98
C ARG A 443 16.32 -11.29 -3.42
N ALA A 444 15.35 -11.18 -2.51
CA ALA A 444 14.68 -12.34 -1.96
C ALA A 444 13.91 -13.08 -3.06
N VAL A 445 13.13 -12.34 -3.85
CA VAL A 445 12.35 -12.90 -4.96
C VAL A 445 13.23 -13.51 -6.06
N SER A 446 14.36 -12.88 -6.41
CA SER A 446 15.27 -13.42 -7.44
C SER A 446 16.04 -14.67 -7.02
N ARG A 447 16.14 -14.95 -5.71
CA ARG A 447 16.87 -16.10 -5.14
C ARG A 447 15.96 -17.23 -4.70
N GLU A 448 14.64 -17.04 -4.76
CA GLU A 448 13.69 -18.10 -4.38
C GLU A 448 13.73 -19.23 -5.38
N GLY A 449 14.30 -20.39 -4.95
CA GLY A 449 14.09 -21.68 -5.57
C GLY A 449 12.81 -22.35 -5.02
N SER A 450 12.64 -23.65 -5.26
CA SER A 450 11.46 -24.46 -4.87
C SER A 450 11.26 -24.65 -3.36
N GLY A 451 11.98 -23.90 -2.51
CA GLY A 451 11.91 -23.98 -1.04
C GLY A 451 10.77 -23.18 -0.40
N PRO A 452 10.55 -23.34 0.92
CA PRO A 452 9.62 -22.48 1.66
C PRO A 452 10.08 -21.02 1.54
N GLY A 453 9.22 -20.17 0.98
CA GLY A 453 9.54 -18.80 0.58
C GLY A 453 10.10 -17.93 1.71
N SER A 454 10.83 -16.89 1.35
CA SER A 454 11.29 -15.85 2.27
C SER A 454 10.09 -15.12 2.89
N VAL A 455 10.07 -14.95 4.21
CA VAL A 455 9.04 -14.16 4.91
C VAL A 455 8.98 -12.74 4.36
N LEU A 456 10.12 -12.18 3.94
CA LEU A 456 10.17 -10.85 3.32
C LEU A 456 9.40 -10.78 1.99
N ALA A 457 9.31 -11.89 1.26
CA ALA A 457 8.55 -11.95 -0.01
C ALA A 457 7.03 -11.78 0.20
N ILE A 458 6.55 -11.90 1.44
CA ILE A 458 5.17 -11.68 1.85
C ILE A 458 5.03 -10.38 2.64
N ALA A 459 5.96 -10.12 3.55
CA ALA A 459 5.94 -8.92 4.37
C ALA A 459 6.05 -7.62 3.53
N ALA A 460 6.90 -7.59 2.50
CA ALA A 460 7.06 -6.39 1.69
C ALA A 460 5.79 -6.04 0.86
N PRO A 461 5.13 -6.97 0.16
CA PRO A 461 3.82 -6.73 -0.44
C PRO A 461 2.75 -6.26 0.55
N LEU A 462 2.67 -6.88 1.73
CA LEU A 462 1.71 -6.49 2.77
C LEU A 462 1.96 -5.06 3.26
N ILE A 463 3.22 -4.72 3.58
CA ILE A 463 3.58 -3.38 4.02
C ILE A 463 3.33 -2.37 2.89
N ALA A 464 3.64 -2.72 1.63
CA ALA A 464 3.37 -1.85 0.49
C ALA A 464 1.87 -1.52 0.39
N GLY A 465 0.99 -2.52 0.44
CA GLY A 465 -0.46 -2.28 0.47
C GLY A 465 -0.90 -1.47 1.69
N TYR A 466 -0.32 -1.74 2.87
CA TYR A 466 -0.65 -1.04 4.12
C TYR A 466 -0.10 0.39 4.19
N THR A 467 0.84 0.75 3.34
CA THR A 467 1.46 2.09 3.29
C THR A 467 0.42 3.20 3.11
N PHE A 468 -0.65 2.96 2.34
CA PHE A 468 -1.75 3.93 2.22
C PHE A 468 -2.38 4.29 3.56
N ILE A 469 -2.62 3.30 4.41
CA ILE A 469 -3.21 3.49 5.74
C ILE A 469 -2.21 4.23 6.63
N LEU A 470 -0.93 3.86 6.59
CA LEU A 470 0.10 4.51 7.39
C LEU A 470 0.36 5.96 6.98
N LEU A 471 0.31 6.26 5.68
CA LEU A 471 0.53 7.62 5.18
C LEU A 471 -0.66 8.55 5.39
N ARG A 472 -1.89 8.00 5.32
CA ARG A 472 -3.11 8.76 5.61
C ARG A 472 -3.24 9.03 7.11
N GLY A 473 -2.77 8.08 7.95
CA GLY A 473 -2.94 8.13 9.41
C GLY A 473 -4.41 8.10 9.85
N PRO A 474 -4.70 8.30 11.10
CA PRO A 474 -3.79 8.49 12.26
C PRO A 474 -3.03 7.22 12.64
N LEU A 475 -1.81 7.40 13.12
CA LEU A 475 -0.94 6.27 13.48
C LEU A 475 -1.55 5.38 14.57
N LEU A 476 -2.14 5.96 15.58
CA LEU A 476 -2.73 5.22 16.70
C LEU A 476 -3.79 4.21 16.26
N GLN A 477 -4.62 4.56 15.27
CA GLN A 477 -5.61 3.64 14.69
C GLN A 477 -4.97 2.58 13.80
N SER A 478 -3.87 2.92 13.14
CA SER A 478 -3.21 2.08 12.13
C SER A 478 -2.34 0.99 12.76
N VAL A 479 -1.68 1.28 13.89
CA VAL A 479 -0.66 0.40 14.50
C VAL A 479 -1.22 -0.95 14.94
N GLY A 480 -2.47 -1.04 15.39
CA GLY A 480 -3.05 -2.29 15.89
C GLY A 480 -3.02 -3.43 14.87
N LYS A 481 -3.48 -3.21 13.65
CA LYS A 481 -3.43 -4.22 12.58
C LYS A 481 -2.00 -4.54 12.15
N LEU A 482 -1.12 -3.53 12.13
CA LEU A 482 0.29 -3.73 11.80
C LEU A 482 0.98 -4.63 12.84
N ALA A 483 0.73 -4.39 14.13
CA ALA A 483 1.26 -5.20 15.22
C ALA A 483 0.79 -6.66 15.14
N ILE A 484 -0.49 -6.90 14.88
CA ILE A 484 -1.03 -8.25 14.66
C ILE A 484 -0.34 -8.90 13.45
N GLY A 485 -0.13 -8.15 12.35
CA GLY A 485 0.59 -8.62 11.19
C GLY A 485 2.03 -9.03 11.51
N VAL A 486 2.74 -8.21 12.29
CA VAL A 486 4.10 -8.52 12.75
C VAL A 486 4.12 -9.75 13.64
N LEU A 487 3.20 -9.89 14.60
CA LEU A 487 3.08 -11.06 15.45
C LEU A 487 2.83 -12.35 14.64
N CYS A 488 1.94 -12.32 13.66
CA CYS A 488 1.70 -13.45 12.76
C CYS A 488 2.94 -13.80 11.92
N LEU A 489 3.67 -12.80 11.43
CA LEU A 489 4.92 -13.02 10.70
C LEU A 489 6.00 -13.63 11.59
N LEU A 490 6.14 -13.16 12.84
CA LEU A 490 7.05 -13.73 13.83
C LEU A 490 6.66 -15.17 14.19
N LEU A 491 5.36 -15.45 14.37
CA LEU A 491 4.84 -16.80 14.61
C LEU A 491 5.29 -17.79 13.53
N VAL A 492 5.22 -17.41 12.26
CA VAL A 492 5.55 -18.29 11.12
C VAL A 492 7.04 -18.39 10.87
N THR A 493 7.82 -17.39 11.30
CA THR A 493 9.25 -17.31 11.02
C THR A 493 10.03 -18.35 11.82
N SER A 494 10.83 -19.17 11.14
CA SER A 494 11.85 -20.00 11.79
C SER A 494 13.15 -19.23 11.94
N PHE A 495 13.50 -18.92 13.17
CA PHE A 495 14.85 -18.50 13.50
C PHE A 495 15.71 -19.78 13.58
N ARG A 496 16.43 -20.15 12.52
CA ARG A 496 17.39 -21.26 12.59
C ARG A 496 18.54 -20.86 13.50
N GLY A 497 18.49 -21.32 14.77
CA GLY A 497 19.69 -21.46 15.58
C GLY A 497 20.63 -22.46 14.88
N ARG A 498 21.92 -22.17 14.86
CA ARG A 498 22.95 -23.10 14.42
C ARG A 498 22.87 -24.39 15.28
N SER A 499 22.36 -25.48 14.72
CA SER A 499 22.88 -26.77 15.09
C SER A 499 24.28 -26.86 14.48
N GLY A 500 25.31 -26.80 15.32
CA GLY A 500 26.70 -27.06 14.91
C GLY A 500 26.79 -28.44 14.23
N PRO A 501 27.83 -28.69 13.42
CA PRO A 501 28.05 -29.99 12.83
C PRO A 501 28.17 -31.00 13.99
N ARG A 502 27.28 -31.99 14.04
CA ARG A 502 27.48 -33.20 14.82
C ARG A 502 28.68 -33.87 14.18
N SER A 503 29.84 -33.75 14.83
CA SER A 503 30.98 -34.63 14.59
C SER A 503 30.52 -36.07 14.75
N ARG A 504 30.51 -36.82 13.66
CA ARG A 504 30.62 -38.27 13.66
C ARG A 504 32.05 -38.64 13.33
#